data_78055ec5af9dea77b84641066bde685a
#
_entry.id   78055ec5af9dea77b84641066bde685a
#
_cell.length_a   1.000
_cell.length_b   1.000
_cell.length_c   1.000
_cell.angle_alpha   90.00
_cell.angle_beta   90.00
_cell.angle_gamma   90.00
#
_symmetry.space_group_name_H-M   'P 1'
#
loop_
_entity.id
_entity.type
_entity.pdbx_description
1 polymer ?
#
loop_
_entity_poly.entity_id
_entity_poly.type
_entity_poly.pdbx_seq_one_letter_code
_entity_poly.pdbx_strand_id
1 'polypeptide(L)'
;MSAVDADVRPAGVGEDRWHRAFIAFVTIGMVVASVLGIREVLSEPVIQLDDVRGSEDEVIPPQAQVLARNTSEDTTYCVEVTISATDRDGLSLASAVASPTTGDGALQPGRSANFSAEFTDLTQEEIDEELDSYFAFVTRQDTC
;
A
#
# COMPACT_ATOMS: atom_id res chain seq x y z
N MET A 1 -80.09 9.38 17.87
CA MET A 1 -78.71 9.84 18.16
C MET A 1 -77.83 8.61 18.29
N SER A 2 -77.20 8.25 17.25
CA SER A 2 -76.33 7.06 17.20
C SER A 2 -74.91 7.47 17.43
N ALA A 3 -74.26 6.96 18.49
CA ALA A 3 -72.84 7.07 18.73
C ALA A 3 -72.14 6.08 17.80
N VAL A 4 -71.22 6.59 16.97
CA VAL A 4 -70.35 5.77 16.14
C VAL A 4 -69.14 5.43 17.00
N ASP A 5 -69.04 4.18 17.37
CA ASP A 5 -67.88 3.60 18.04
C ASP A 5 -66.80 3.48 17.00
N ALA A 6 -65.77 4.31 17.12
CA ALA A 6 -64.54 4.23 16.28
C ALA A 6 -63.61 3.15 16.86
N ASP A 7 -63.64 1.98 16.24
CA ASP A 7 -62.73 0.88 16.53
C ASP A 7 -61.31 1.28 16.15
N VAL A 8 -60.55 1.75 17.13
CA VAL A 8 -59.11 2.04 16.97
C VAL A 8 -58.35 0.74 17.09
N ARG A 9 -58.04 0.10 15.95
CA ARG A 9 -57.11 -1.03 15.91
C ARG A 9 -55.71 -0.52 16.25
N PRO A 10 -55.03 -1.12 17.23
CA PRO A 10 -53.65 -0.78 17.48
C PRO A 10 -52.79 -1.27 16.30
N ALA A 11 -52.12 -0.33 15.66
CA ALA A 11 -51.15 -0.60 14.57
C ALA A 11 -50.05 -1.55 15.06
N GLY A 12 -49.92 -2.60 14.35
CA GLY A 12 -48.90 -3.58 14.18
C GLY A 12 -47.65 -3.61 15.07
N VAL A 13 -47.70 -4.46 16.09
CA VAL A 13 -46.50 -4.91 16.83
C VAL A 13 -45.52 -5.72 15.94
N GLY A 14 -45.88 -5.97 14.67
CA GLY A 14 -45.09 -6.74 13.71
C GLY A 14 -43.99 -5.93 12.99
N GLU A 15 -44.27 -4.66 12.69
CA GLU A 15 -43.31 -3.84 11.88
C GLU A 15 -42.05 -3.45 12.66
N ASP A 16 -42.18 -3.18 13.96
CA ASP A 16 -41.02 -2.82 14.79
C ASP A 16 -40.02 -3.97 14.98
N ARG A 17 -40.46 -5.21 14.95
CA ARG A 17 -39.59 -6.38 15.07
C ARG A 17 -38.72 -6.58 13.80
N TRP A 18 -39.32 -6.37 12.64
CA TRP A 18 -38.60 -6.48 11.36
C TRP A 18 -37.57 -5.34 11.19
N HIS A 19 -37.92 -4.11 11.58
CA HIS A 19 -37.01 -2.98 11.54
C HIS A 19 -35.81 -3.18 12.47
N ARG A 20 -36.04 -3.66 13.69
CA ARG A 20 -34.93 -3.95 14.63
C ARG A 20 -34.06 -5.10 14.16
N ALA A 21 -34.60 -6.15 13.58
CA ALA A 21 -33.85 -7.26 13.02
C ALA A 21 -33.02 -6.81 11.80
N PHE A 22 -33.59 -5.97 10.94
CA PHE A 22 -32.90 -5.45 9.75
C PHE A 22 -31.76 -4.50 10.15
N ILE A 23 -31.96 -3.59 11.09
CA ILE A 23 -30.93 -2.70 11.60
C ILE A 23 -29.80 -3.50 12.26
N ALA A 24 -30.10 -4.51 13.05
CA ALA A 24 -29.09 -5.38 13.67
C ALA A 24 -28.28 -6.13 12.62
N PHE A 25 -28.92 -6.64 11.57
CA PHE A 25 -28.23 -7.36 10.50
C PHE A 25 -27.30 -6.45 9.67
N VAL A 26 -27.75 -5.25 9.35
CA VAL A 26 -26.92 -4.24 8.64
C VAL A 26 -25.74 -3.80 9.50
N THR A 27 -25.96 -3.60 10.81
CA THR A 27 -24.88 -3.19 11.72
C THR A 27 -23.82 -4.28 11.88
N ILE A 28 -24.22 -5.54 12.02
CA ILE A 28 -23.29 -6.69 12.09
C ILE A 28 -22.54 -6.84 10.77
N GLY A 29 -23.22 -6.71 9.63
CA GLY A 29 -22.59 -6.76 8.31
C GLY A 29 -21.53 -5.67 8.11
N MET A 30 -21.78 -4.43 8.54
CA MET A 30 -20.82 -3.34 8.49
C MET A 30 -19.61 -3.57 9.41
N VAL A 31 -19.82 -4.07 10.62
CA VAL A 31 -18.72 -4.37 11.55
C VAL A 31 -17.84 -5.49 11.00
N VAL A 32 -18.41 -6.55 10.46
CA VAL A 32 -17.65 -7.66 9.85
C VAL A 32 -16.86 -7.18 8.64
N ALA A 33 -17.46 -6.39 7.76
CA ALA A 33 -16.76 -5.81 6.60
C ALA A 33 -15.63 -4.88 7.02
N SER A 34 -15.81 -4.08 8.07
CA SER A 34 -14.77 -3.19 8.61
C SER A 34 -13.61 -3.97 9.22
N VAL A 35 -13.88 -5.05 9.95
CA VAL A 35 -12.84 -5.90 10.56
C VAL A 35 -12.04 -6.65 9.49
N LEU A 36 -12.69 -7.14 8.43
CA LEU A 36 -12.01 -7.78 7.31
C LEU A 36 -11.16 -6.78 6.51
N GLY A 37 -11.69 -5.58 6.24
CA GLY A 37 -10.94 -4.51 5.57
C GLY A 37 -9.74 -4.02 6.38
N ILE A 38 -9.86 -3.92 7.71
CA ILE A 38 -8.74 -3.55 8.59
C ILE A 38 -7.65 -4.64 8.62
N ARG A 39 -8.01 -5.91 8.49
CA ARG A 39 -7.02 -7.00 8.43
C ARG A 39 -6.16 -6.94 7.17
N GLU A 40 -6.73 -6.59 6.02
CA GLU A 40 -5.95 -6.41 4.79
C GLU A 40 -5.02 -5.18 4.86
N VAL A 41 -5.46 -4.11 5.53
CA VAL A 41 -4.65 -2.88 5.70
C VAL A 41 -3.54 -3.05 6.74
N LEU A 42 -3.70 -3.95 7.72
CA LEU A 42 -2.74 -4.20 8.79
C LEU A 42 -1.81 -5.40 8.52
N SER A 43 -1.95 -6.12 7.41
CA SER A 43 -0.96 -7.12 7.03
C SER A 43 0.31 -6.39 6.58
N GLU A 44 1.37 -6.52 7.37
CA GLU A 44 2.68 -6.00 6.99
C GLU A 44 3.12 -6.59 5.65
N PRO A 45 3.66 -5.77 4.75
CA PRO A 45 4.15 -6.27 3.48
C PRO A 45 5.25 -7.30 3.73
N VAL A 46 5.20 -8.42 3.02
CA VAL A 46 6.19 -9.49 3.14
C VAL A 46 7.59 -9.01 2.71
N ILE A 47 7.64 -8.08 1.76
CA ILE A 47 8.87 -7.38 1.37
C ILE A 47 8.79 -5.97 1.93
N GLN A 48 9.67 -5.66 2.87
CA GLN A 48 9.84 -4.33 3.43
C GLN A 48 10.96 -3.62 2.68
N LEU A 49 10.70 -2.37 2.31
CA LEU A 49 11.69 -1.48 1.73
C LEU A 49 12.10 -0.46 2.79
N ASP A 50 13.38 -0.46 3.10
CA ASP A 50 13.96 0.44 4.09
C ASP A 50 15.04 1.30 3.44
N ASP A 51 15.23 2.50 3.98
CA ASP A 51 16.43 3.29 3.77
C ASP A 51 16.70 3.65 2.31
N VAL A 52 15.72 4.30 1.65
CA VAL A 52 15.91 4.83 0.29
C VAL A 52 16.88 6.02 0.37
N ARG A 53 18.02 5.90 -0.29
CA ARG A 53 19.07 6.93 -0.29
C ARG A 53 19.47 7.28 -1.71
N GLY A 54 19.56 8.57 -1.99
CA GLY A 54 20.30 9.06 -3.14
C GLY A 54 21.81 8.97 -2.92
N SER A 55 22.58 8.98 -3.99
CA SER A 55 24.02 9.13 -3.89
C SER A 55 24.36 10.50 -3.30
N GLU A 56 25.14 10.53 -2.21
CA GLU A 56 25.60 11.78 -1.58
C GLU A 56 26.66 12.50 -2.42
N ASP A 57 27.32 11.80 -3.32
CA ASP A 57 28.25 12.38 -4.27
C ASP A 57 27.48 12.90 -5.49
N GLU A 58 27.89 14.03 -6.05
CA GLU A 58 27.38 14.57 -7.32
C GLU A 58 27.72 13.66 -8.50
N VAL A 59 27.25 12.42 -8.43
CA VAL A 59 27.41 11.43 -9.50
C VAL A 59 26.35 11.71 -10.57
N ILE A 60 26.80 11.96 -11.77
CA ILE A 60 25.94 12.12 -12.94
C ILE A 60 26.11 10.91 -13.83
N PRO A 61 25.05 10.16 -14.13
CA PRO A 61 23.63 10.32 -13.72
C PRO A 61 23.41 10.01 -12.23
N PRO A 62 22.39 10.63 -11.59
CA PRO A 62 22.09 10.40 -10.20
C PRO A 62 21.69 8.94 -9.97
N GLN A 63 22.08 8.42 -8.82
CA GLN A 63 21.81 7.05 -8.41
C GLN A 63 21.04 7.05 -7.09
N ALA A 64 20.17 6.08 -6.92
CA ALA A 64 19.51 5.82 -5.65
C ALA A 64 19.59 4.35 -5.29
N GLN A 65 19.60 4.08 -3.99
CA GLN A 65 19.66 2.73 -3.43
C GLN A 65 18.55 2.53 -2.43
N VAL A 66 18.09 1.30 -2.31
CA VAL A 66 17.10 0.88 -1.32
C VAL A 66 17.47 -0.50 -0.78
N LEU A 67 17.27 -0.67 0.52
CA LEU A 67 17.40 -1.97 1.17
C LEU A 67 16.03 -2.68 1.14
N ALA A 68 15.94 -3.82 0.47
CA ALA A 68 14.77 -4.68 0.48
C ALA A 68 14.99 -5.85 1.44
N ARG A 69 14.02 -6.12 2.31
CA ARG A 69 14.04 -7.19 3.28
C ARG A 69 12.85 -8.12 3.12
N ASN A 70 13.10 -9.41 3.02
CA ASN A 70 12.07 -10.45 3.08
C ASN A 70 11.75 -10.78 4.54
N THR A 71 10.52 -10.52 4.97
CA THR A 71 10.06 -10.79 6.33
C THR A 71 9.34 -12.13 6.47
N SER A 72 9.18 -12.90 5.38
CA SER A 72 8.61 -14.24 5.46
C SER A 72 9.52 -15.20 6.26
N GLU A 73 8.92 -16.22 6.83
CA GLU A 73 9.63 -17.23 7.62
C GLU A 73 10.17 -18.37 6.76
N ASP A 74 9.56 -18.64 5.61
CA ASP A 74 9.79 -19.88 4.85
C ASP A 74 9.84 -19.69 3.32
N THR A 75 9.52 -18.52 2.80
CA THR A 75 9.35 -18.33 1.35
C THR A 75 10.44 -17.42 0.77
N THR A 76 11.11 -17.87 -0.28
CA THR A 76 12.03 -17.07 -1.07
C THR A 76 11.27 -16.32 -2.16
N TYR A 77 11.48 -15.03 -2.28
CA TYR A 77 10.84 -14.17 -3.27
C TYR A 77 11.84 -13.62 -4.28
N CYS A 78 11.47 -13.67 -5.55
CA CYS A 78 12.09 -12.91 -6.62
C CYS A 78 11.40 -11.54 -6.69
N VAL A 79 12.16 -10.48 -6.45
CA VAL A 79 11.62 -9.14 -6.25
C VAL A 79 12.13 -8.20 -7.33
N GLU A 80 11.23 -7.42 -7.90
CA GLU A 80 11.54 -6.28 -8.72
C GLU A 80 11.16 -5.00 -7.97
N VAL A 81 12.08 -4.09 -7.85
CA VAL A 81 11.90 -2.82 -7.16
C VAL A 81 12.03 -1.69 -8.16
N THR A 82 11.13 -0.73 -8.11
CA THR A 82 11.24 0.52 -8.85
C THR A 82 11.52 1.66 -7.89
N ILE A 83 12.45 2.52 -8.25
CA ILE A 83 12.75 3.76 -7.53
C ILE A 83 12.29 4.93 -8.40
N SER A 84 11.55 5.86 -7.81
CA SER A 84 11.13 7.11 -8.43
C SER A 84 11.89 8.27 -7.80
N ALA A 85 12.42 9.13 -8.63
CA ALA A 85 12.90 10.46 -8.26
C ALA A 85 11.71 11.42 -8.25
N THR A 86 11.55 12.18 -7.19
CA THR A 86 10.37 13.05 -6.98
C THR A 86 10.76 14.48 -6.68
N ASP A 87 9.89 15.40 -7.06
CA ASP A 87 9.98 16.81 -6.69
C ASP A 87 9.42 17.06 -5.28
N ARG A 88 9.42 18.34 -4.86
CA ARG A 88 8.91 18.79 -3.55
C ARG A 88 7.41 18.56 -3.36
N ASP A 89 6.66 18.45 -4.45
CA ASP A 89 5.22 18.19 -4.43
C ASP A 89 4.93 16.68 -4.44
N GLY A 90 5.96 15.84 -4.50
CA GLY A 90 5.86 14.39 -4.55
C GLY A 90 5.51 13.85 -5.94
N LEU A 91 5.63 14.67 -6.99
CA LEU A 91 5.43 14.22 -8.36
C LEU A 91 6.68 13.52 -8.88
N SER A 92 6.48 12.44 -9.62
CA SER A 92 7.59 11.69 -10.20
C SER A 92 8.21 12.44 -11.38
N LEU A 93 9.48 12.75 -11.27
CA LEU A 93 10.31 13.30 -12.35
C LEU A 93 10.80 12.18 -13.27
N ALA A 94 11.28 11.09 -12.69
CA ALA A 94 11.74 9.89 -13.40
C ALA A 94 11.56 8.65 -12.54
N SER A 95 11.48 7.48 -13.19
CA SER A 95 11.42 6.19 -12.50
C SER A 95 12.32 5.18 -13.19
N ALA A 96 13.04 4.40 -12.41
CA ALA A 96 13.94 3.37 -12.92
C ALA A 96 13.77 2.06 -12.14
N VAL A 97 13.87 0.94 -12.85
CA VAL A 97 13.90 -0.39 -12.24
C VAL A 97 15.26 -0.58 -11.59
N ALA A 98 15.27 -0.85 -10.30
CA ALA A 98 16.47 -1.07 -9.54
C ALA A 98 16.98 -2.51 -9.72
N SER A 99 18.28 -2.61 -9.92
CA SER A 99 18.97 -3.91 -10.00
C SER A 99 19.57 -4.27 -8.64
N PRO A 100 19.59 -5.56 -8.27
CA PRO A 100 20.27 -6.01 -7.06
C PRO A 100 21.78 -5.72 -7.20
N THR A 101 22.37 -5.16 -6.16
CA THR A 101 23.83 -4.87 -6.16
C THR A 101 24.65 -6.14 -6.05
N THR A 102 24.07 -7.21 -5.54
CA THR A 102 24.68 -8.54 -5.44
C THR A 102 23.63 -9.63 -5.68
N GLY A 103 23.98 -10.65 -6.42
CA GLY A 103 23.09 -11.80 -6.67
C GLY A 103 22.07 -11.57 -7.80
N ASP A 104 21.00 -12.34 -7.77
CA ASP A 104 19.97 -12.43 -8.82
C ASP A 104 18.63 -11.78 -8.40
N GLY A 105 18.60 -11.07 -7.27
CA GLY A 105 17.37 -10.47 -6.73
C GLY A 105 16.48 -11.44 -5.95
N ALA A 106 16.90 -12.69 -5.75
CA ALA A 106 16.20 -13.63 -4.90
C ALA A 106 16.45 -13.33 -3.41
N LEU A 107 15.38 -12.96 -2.70
CA LEU A 107 15.41 -12.69 -1.27
C LEU A 107 14.96 -13.93 -0.48
N GLN A 108 15.90 -14.58 0.17
CA GLN A 108 15.61 -15.67 1.09
C GLN A 108 14.88 -15.20 2.36
N PRO A 109 14.18 -16.08 3.08
CA PRO A 109 13.52 -15.74 4.33
C PRO A 109 14.44 -15.02 5.32
N GLY A 110 13.98 -13.89 5.85
CA GLY A 110 14.72 -13.08 6.82
C GLY A 110 15.96 -12.37 6.26
N ARG A 111 16.24 -12.46 4.96
CA ARG A 111 17.40 -11.83 4.34
C ARG A 111 17.05 -10.48 3.72
N SER A 112 18.08 -9.66 3.57
CA SER A 112 18.01 -8.35 2.92
C SER A 112 19.01 -8.28 1.77
N ALA A 113 18.70 -7.48 0.75
CA ALA A 113 19.59 -7.12 -0.33
C ALA A 113 19.42 -5.64 -0.70
N ASN A 114 20.52 -5.04 -1.15
CA ASN A 114 20.48 -3.69 -1.70
C ASN A 114 20.16 -3.74 -3.19
N PHE A 115 19.27 -2.84 -3.60
CA PHE A 115 18.94 -2.57 -4.98
C PHE A 115 19.36 -1.16 -5.32
N SER A 116 19.88 -0.95 -6.51
CA SER A 116 20.27 0.37 -7.00
C SER A 116 19.69 0.67 -8.36
N ALA A 117 19.33 1.92 -8.58
CA ALA A 117 18.85 2.44 -9.84
C ALA A 117 19.67 3.68 -10.24
N GLU A 118 19.84 3.85 -11.54
CA GLU A 118 20.50 4.99 -12.16
C GLU A 118 19.48 5.75 -13.01
N PHE A 119 19.44 7.06 -12.88
CA PHE A 119 18.45 7.92 -13.55
C PHE A 119 19.09 8.65 -14.72
N THR A 120 19.18 7.99 -15.87
CA THR A 120 19.77 8.54 -17.10
C THR A 120 18.88 9.53 -17.82
N ASP A 121 17.59 9.54 -17.50
CA ASP A 121 16.59 10.38 -18.17
C ASP A 121 16.42 11.76 -17.51
N LEU A 122 17.02 11.99 -16.33
CA LEU A 122 16.99 13.28 -15.64
C LEU A 122 17.99 14.24 -16.27
N THR A 123 17.55 15.44 -16.58
CA THR A 123 18.41 16.54 -17.02
C THR A 123 19.10 17.18 -15.81
N GLN A 124 20.22 17.88 -16.06
CA GLN A 124 20.93 18.58 -15.00
C GLN A 124 20.08 19.66 -14.33
N GLU A 125 19.21 20.33 -15.09
CA GLU A 125 18.27 21.34 -14.56
C GLU A 125 17.25 20.72 -13.60
N GLU A 126 16.68 19.57 -13.94
CA GLU A 126 15.75 18.83 -13.07
C GLU A 126 16.43 18.33 -11.78
N ILE A 127 17.69 17.90 -11.88
CA ILE A 127 18.48 17.47 -10.71
C ILE A 127 18.74 18.63 -9.75
N ASP A 128 19.14 19.79 -10.29
CA ASP A 128 19.57 20.93 -9.48
C ASP A 128 18.38 21.73 -8.90
N GLU A 129 17.27 21.80 -9.62
CA GLU A 129 16.14 22.68 -9.27
C GLU A 129 14.92 21.95 -8.74
N GLU A 130 14.64 20.76 -9.22
CA GLU A 130 13.37 20.06 -8.97
C GLU A 130 13.51 18.83 -8.07
N LEU A 131 14.63 18.09 -8.17
CA LEU A 131 14.81 16.86 -7.42
C LEU A 131 14.86 17.11 -5.91
N ASP A 132 13.93 16.51 -5.18
CA ASP A 132 13.84 16.63 -3.72
C ASP A 132 14.14 15.31 -3.00
N SER A 133 13.55 14.23 -3.47
CA SER A 133 13.62 12.95 -2.78
C SER A 133 13.48 11.74 -3.72
N TYR A 134 13.72 10.57 -3.15
CA TYR A 134 13.52 9.30 -3.83
C TYR A 134 12.51 8.46 -3.07
N PHE A 135 11.66 7.76 -3.81
CA PHE A 135 10.66 6.84 -3.29
C PHE A 135 10.79 5.48 -3.99
N ALA A 136 10.75 4.40 -3.23
CA ALA A 136 10.85 3.05 -3.76
C ALA A 136 9.58 2.24 -3.48
N PHE A 137 9.23 1.37 -4.43
CA PHE A 137 8.12 0.45 -4.29
C PHE A 137 8.40 -0.88 -5.01
N VAL A 138 7.78 -1.94 -4.51
CA VAL A 138 7.86 -3.26 -5.14
C VAL A 138 6.90 -3.30 -6.31
N THR A 139 7.43 -3.46 -7.53
CA THR A 139 6.63 -3.58 -8.76
C THR A 139 6.23 -5.01 -9.06
N ARG A 140 7.05 -5.96 -8.64
CA ARG A 140 6.80 -7.37 -8.83
C ARG A 140 7.35 -8.19 -7.67
N GLN A 141 6.57 -9.16 -7.23
CA GLN A 141 6.94 -10.10 -6.19
C GLN A 141 6.39 -11.48 -6.56
N ASP A 142 7.29 -12.38 -6.91
CA ASP A 142 6.96 -13.77 -7.24
C ASP A 142 7.72 -14.71 -6.31
N THR A 143 7.17 -15.88 -6.09
CA THR A 143 7.92 -16.96 -5.42
C THR A 143 8.99 -17.46 -6.40
N CYS A 144 10.24 -17.47 -5.98
CA CYS A 144 11.28 -18.11 -6.75
C CYS A 144 11.14 -19.62 -6.63
#